data_4798044d3804d20db6c95a35b1401ed4
#
_entry.id   4798044d3804d20db6c95a35b1401ed4
#
_cell.length_a   1.000
_cell.length_b   1.000
_cell.length_c   1.000
_cell.angle_alpha   90.00
_cell.angle_beta   90.00
_cell.angle_gamma   90.00
#
_symmetry.space_group_name_H-M   'P 1'
#
loop_
_entity.id
_entity.type
_entity.pdbx_description
1 polymer ?
#
loop_
_entity_poly.entity_id
_entity_poly.type
_entity_poly.pdbx_seq_one_letter_code
_entity_poly.pdbx_strand_id
1 'polypeptide(L)'
;MRVLVAGASGYIGRHVVAELVRRGHQVVVLLRRAPDANLASFLDGARPCLTPTLGDAALAASAGRIGSVDAVVSCIAASSGRPAEAWAVDHDMNQALLRLATRLGARHFQLLSALCVQRPVLAFQRAKHAFEQALADASIDHSIIRPTAFFKSLAGQIERIRHNKPFLLFGQGPGPACVPISETDLAGFMADVLADDRRWNRTLATGGPGPAVTPHERGEMLFALAGKPSRFRRIPLSLVRSVGCGLAGAGRVSRRAADGAEFARIAYFYATEPMLVADPKSGQPSAAATPRCGRDTLAEFYARTWRKGLDGQRLGDAALFERRS
;
A
#
# COMPACT_ATOMS: atom_id res chain seq x y z
N MET A 1 -8.34 -3.34 -23.70
CA MET A 1 -7.74 -2.00 -23.53
C MET A 1 -6.23 -2.13 -23.52
N ARG A 2 -5.53 -1.08 -23.94
CA ARG A 2 -4.08 -0.96 -23.76
C ARG A 2 -3.79 -0.15 -22.50
N VAL A 3 -3.13 -0.75 -21.53
CA VAL A 3 -2.98 -0.19 -20.17
C VAL A 3 -1.50 -0.01 -19.85
N LEU A 4 -1.11 1.19 -19.42
CA LEU A 4 0.22 1.48 -18.87
C LEU A 4 0.19 1.30 -17.36
N VAL A 5 1.06 0.45 -16.81
CA VAL A 5 1.18 0.25 -15.36
C VAL A 5 2.52 0.77 -14.86
N ALA A 6 2.48 1.71 -13.93
CA ALA A 6 3.63 2.21 -13.20
C ALA A 6 3.65 1.65 -11.76
N GLY A 7 4.83 1.31 -11.25
CA GLY A 7 4.96 0.63 -9.95
C GLY A 7 4.76 -0.90 -10.04
N ALA A 8 4.86 -1.49 -11.23
CA ALA A 8 4.70 -2.92 -11.50
C ALA A 8 5.67 -3.83 -10.72
N SER A 9 6.83 -3.33 -10.30
CA SER A 9 7.77 -4.08 -9.45
C SER A 9 7.38 -4.11 -7.97
N GLY A 10 6.40 -3.30 -7.56
CA GLY A 10 5.87 -3.25 -6.20
C GLY A 10 5.00 -4.46 -5.84
N TYR A 11 4.72 -4.60 -4.55
CA TYR A 11 3.92 -5.72 -4.01
C TYR A 11 2.53 -5.83 -4.66
N ILE A 12 1.77 -4.74 -4.72
CA ILE A 12 0.44 -4.76 -5.35
C ILE A 12 0.57 -4.67 -6.89
N GLY A 13 1.46 -3.80 -7.40
CA GLY A 13 1.56 -3.54 -8.84
C GLY A 13 1.82 -4.79 -9.69
N ARG A 14 2.62 -5.77 -9.19
CA ARG A 14 2.86 -7.03 -9.89
C ARG A 14 1.58 -7.87 -10.04
N HIS A 15 0.74 -7.92 -9.01
CA HIS A 15 -0.55 -8.63 -9.05
C HIS A 15 -1.56 -7.92 -9.94
N VAL A 16 -1.54 -6.59 -9.96
CA VAL A 16 -2.36 -5.80 -10.90
C VAL A 16 -1.97 -6.10 -12.35
N VAL A 17 -0.68 -6.17 -12.67
CA VAL A 17 -0.21 -6.55 -14.01
C VAL A 17 -0.70 -7.93 -14.38
N ALA A 18 -0.46 -8.93 -13.52
CA ALA A 18 -0.89 -10.31 -13.78
C ALA A 18 -2.41 -10.42 -14.00
N GLU A 19 -3.20 -9.71 -13.20
CA GLU A 19 -4.66 -9.73 -13.31
C GLU A 19 -5.15 -9.04 -14.60
N LEU A 20 -4.55 -7.91 -14.98
CA LEU A 20 -4.89 -7.23 -16.23
C LEU A 20 -4.55 -8.07 -17.46
N VAL A 21 -3.38 -8.73 -17.48
CA VAL A 21 -2.98 -9.67 -18.55
C VAL A 21 -3.96 -10.84 -18.60
N ARG A 22 -4.30 -11.45 -17.45
CA ARG A 22 -5.27 -12.55 -17.35
C ARG A 22 -6.64 -12.18 -17.92
N ARG A 23 -7.04 -10.91 -17.82
CA ARG A 23 -8.30 -10.38 -18.41
C ARG A 23 -8.18 -9.99 -19.88
N GLY A 24 -7.05 -10.25 -20.51
CA GLY A 24 -6.83 -9.99 -21.94
C GLY A 24 -6.50 -8.53 -22.29
N HIS A 25 -6.07 -7.71 -21.32
CA HIS A 25 -5.59 -6.37 -21.62
C HIS A 25 -4.16 -6.42 -22.21
N GLN A 26 -3.85 -5.50 -23.12
CA GLN A 26 -2.47 -5.25 -23.57
C GLN A 26 -1.76 -4.38 -22.53
N VAL A 27 -0.91 -4.99 -21.72
CA VAL A 27 -0.25 -4.29 -20.62
C VAL A 27 1.15 -3.85 -21.00
N VAL A 28 1.46 -2.57 -20.80
CA VAL A 28 2.81 -2.00 -20.85
C VAL A 28 3.24 -1.66 -19.43
N VAL A 29 4.43 -2.09 -19.01
CA VAL A 29 4.92 -1.84 -17.66
C VAL A 29 6.13 -0.93 -17.66
N LEU A 30 6.09 0.14 -16.86
CA LEU A 30 7.25 1.00 -16.61
C LEU A 30 8.16 0.36 -15.56
N LEU A 31 9.40 0.08 -15.94
CA LEU A 31 10.40 -0.50 -15.05
C LEU A 31 11.67 0.34 -15.06
N ARG A 32 12.28 0.56 -13.89
CA ARG A 32 13.56 1.27 -13.76
C ARG A 32 14.76 0.40 -14.16
N ARG A 33 14.60 -0.91 -14.12
CA ARG A 33 15.62 -1.93 -14.48
C ARG A 33 14.93 -3.19 -14.96
N ALA A 34 15.68 -4.05 -15.62
CA ALA A 34 15.17 -5.36 -16.06
C ALA A 34 14.64 -6.16 -14.86
N PRO A 35 13.53 -6.90 -15.02
CA PRO A 35 12.98 -7.75 -13.97
C PRO A 35 13.90 -8.94 -13.68
N ASP A 36 14.00 -9.34 -12.42
CA ASP A 36 14.55 -10.65 -12.06
C ASP A 36 13.55 -11.78 -12.40
N ALA A 37 13.95 -13.03 -12.26
CA ALA A 37 13.13 -14.19 -12.61
C ALA A 37 11.80 -14.24 -11.86
N ASN A 38 11.80 -13.85 -10.56
CA ASN A 38 10.57 -13.81 -9.76
C ASN A 38 9.61 -12.74 -10.27
N LEU A 39 10.10 -11.52 -10.50
CA LEU A 39 9.25 -10.45 -11.04
C LEU A 39 8.78 -10.78 -12.46
N ALA A 40 9.65 -11.37 -13.29
CA ALA A 40 9.31 -11.73 -14.66
C ALA A 40 8.10 -12.67 -14.76
N SER A 41 7.94 -13.61 -13.82
CA SER A 41 6.77 -14.51 -13.78
C SER A 41 5.45 -13.78 -13.53
N PHE A 42 5.45 -12.67 -12.81
CA PHE A 42 4.26 -11.81 -12.63
C PHE A 42 3.98 -10.91 -13.84
N LEU A 43 5.01 -10.63 -14.63
CA LEU A 43 4.93 -9.74 -15.80
C LEU A 43 4.76 -10.51 -17.11
N ASP A 44 4.58 -11.83 -17.05
CA ASP A 44 4.37 -12.65 -18.23
C ASP A 44 3.15 -12.15 -19.03
N GLY A 45 3.32 -12.03 -20.35
CA GLY A 45 2.34 -11.41 -21.23
C GLY A 45 2.30 -9.87 -21.22
N ALA A 46 3.05 -9.19 -20.33
CA ALA A 46 3.17 -7.74 -20.34
C ALA A 46 4.44 -7.28 -21.08
N ARG A 47 4.36 -6.14 -21.75
CA ARG A 47 5.49 -5.55 -22.47
C ARG A 47 6.28 -4.59 -21.56
N PRO A 48 7.54 -4.86 -21.24
CA PRO A 48 8.35 -3.95 -20.44
C PRO A 48 8.81 -2.72 -21.24
N CYS A 49 8.77 -1.55 -20.61
CA CYS A 49 9.37 -0.31 -21.06
C CYS A 49 10.37 0.15 -20.00
N LEU A 50 11.66 0.01 -20.28
CA LEU A 50 12.70 0.39 -19.33
C LEU A 50 12.88 1.92 -19.33
N THR A 51 12.71 2.51 -18.15
CA THR A 51 12.84 3.95 -17.93
C THR A 51 13.58 4.13 -16.61
N PRO A 52 14.89 4.47 -16.62
CA PRO A 52 15.75 4.45 -15.43
C PRO A 52 15.26 5.35 -14.30
N THR A 53 14.54 6.43 -14.64
CA THR A 53 13.90 7.33 -13.68
C THR A 53 12.44 7.57 -14.08
N LEU A 54 11.60 7.97 -13.12
CA LEU A 54 10.21 8.35 -13.38
C LEU A 54 10.00 9.88 -13.29
N GLY A 55 11.05 10.65 -13.59
CA GLY A 55 10.94 12.10 -13.75
C GLY A 55 10.39 12.49 -15.12
N ASP A 56 9.90 13.73 -15.26
CA ASP A 56 9.24 14.24 -16.47
C ASP A 56 9.99 14.00 -17.77
N ALA A 57 11.27 14.37 -17.81
CA ALA A 57 12.09 14.24 -19.02
C ALA A 57 12.23 12.77 -19.48
N ALA A 58 12.47 11.86 -18.54
CA ALA A 58 12.63 10.43 -18.84
C ALA A 58 11.29 9.79 -19.27
N LEU A 59 10.19 10.15 -18.62
CA LEU A 59 8.86 9.70 -18.99
C LEU A 59 8.46 10.26 -20.37
N ALA A 60 8.71 11.54 -20.63
CA ALA A 60 8.48 12.16 -21.94
C ALA A 60 9.26 11.45 -23.06
N ALA A 61 10.54 11.15 -22.83
CA ALA A 61 11.37 10.42 -23.79
C ALA A 61 10.92 8.97 -24.01
N SER A 62 10.17 8.38 -23.09
CA SER A 62 9.64 7.02 -23.22
C SER A 62 8.33 6.96 -24.03
N ALA A 63 7.66 8.09 -24.26
CA ALA A 63 6.33 8.14 -24.87
C ALA A 63 6.25 7.41 -26.25
N GLY A 64 7.21 7.63 -27.13
CA GLY A 64 7.25 6.97 -28.44
C GLY A 64 7.39 5.44 -28.34
N ARG A 65 8.13 4.94 -27.35
CA ARG A 65 8.27 3.50 -27.09
C ARG A 65 7.01 2.89 -26.47
N ILE A 66 6.28 3.65 -25.68
CA ILE A 66 5.03 3.20 -25.06
C ILE A 66 3.93 3.19 -26.12
N GLY A 67 3.80 4.24 -26.92
CA GLY A 67 2.68 4.47 -27.84
C GLY A 67 1.40 4.88 -27.12
N SER A 68 0.31 5.08 -27.85
CA SER A 68 -1.00 5.43 -27.26
C SER A 68 -1.49 4.36 -26.28
N VAL A 69 -2.18 4.77 -25.23
CA VAL A 69 -2.81 3.88 -24.23
C VAL A 69 -4.21 4.35 -23.90
N ASP A 70 -5.11 3.43 -23.56
CA ASP A 70 -6.47 3.75 -23.14
C ASP A 70 -6.51 4.22 -21.68
N ALA A 71 -5.65 3.64 -20.84
CA ALA A 71 -5.62 3.94 -19.40
C ALA A 71 -4.21 3.84 -18.82
N VAL A 72 -4.00 4.57 -17.72
CA VAL A 72 -2.80 4.48 -16.87
C VAL A 72 -3.19 4.02 -15.48
N VAL A 73 -2.47 3.05 -14.94
CA VAL A 73 -2.62 2.57 -13.56
C VAL A 73 -1.34 2.87 -12.80
N SER A 74 -1.45 3.69 -11.75
CA SER A 74 -0.34 4.00 -10.85
C SER A 74 -0.43 3.19 -9.57
N CYS A 75 0.57 2.33 -9.36
CA CYS A 75 0.86 1.65 -8.09
C CYS A 75 2.18 2.17 -7.48
N ILE A 76 2.56 3.42 -7.81
CA ILE A 76 3.77 4.05 -7.29
C ILE A 76 3.55 4.46 -5.84
N ALA A 77 4.47 4.09 -4.95
CA ALA A 77 4.47 4.51 -3.56
C ALA A 77 5.90 4.58 -3.01
N ALA A 78 6.14 5.54 -2.12
CA ALA A 78 7.36 5.61 -1.33
C ALA A 78 7.49 4.38 -0.41
N SER A 79 8.71 3.93 -0.16
CA SER A 79 8.98 2.70 0.61
C SER A 79 9.62 2.93 1.97
N SER A 80 10.16 4.13 2.25
CA SER A 80 10.93 4.39 3.47
C SER A 80 10.20 5.23 4.51
N GLY A 81 9.03 5.79 4.19
CA GLY A 81 8.31 6.72 5.08
C GLY A 81 8.99 8.07 5.28
N ARG A 82 10.18 8.32 4.66
CA ARG A 82 10.90 9.60 4.77
C ARG A 82 10.12 10.72 4.07
N PRO A 83 9.95 11.91 4.69
CA PRO A 83 9.15 12.99 4.12
C PRO A 83 9.57 13.42 2.71
N ALA A 84 10.87 13.56 2.46
CA ALA A 84 11.37 13.95 1.14
C ALA A 84 11.09 12.90 0.06
N GLU A 85 11.23 11.60 0.41
CA GLU A 85 10.88 10.51 -0.51
C GLU A 85 9.38 10.45 -0.75
N ALA A 86 8.56 10.67 0.27
CA ALA A 86 7.12 10.70 0.13
C ALA A 86 6.67 11.75 -0.90
N TRP A 87 7.15 12.99 -0.80
CA TRP A 87 6.82 14.03 -1.78
C TRP A 87 7.35 13.69 -3.17
N ALA A 88 8.61 13.29 -3.29
CA ALA A 88 9.21 12.94 -4.58
C ALA A 88 8.50 11.76 -5.28
N VAL A 89 8.04 10.76 -4.51
CA VAL A 89 7.48 9.52 -5.08
C VAL A 89 5.96 9.55 -5.13
N ASP A 90 5.30 9.85 -3.99
CA ASP A 90 3.84 9.78 -3.92
C ASP A 90 3.16 10.96 -4.61
N HIS A 91 3.85 12.12 -4.73
CA HIS A 91 3.34 13.30 -5.41
C HIS A 91 4.03 13.53 -6.77
N ASP A 92 5.33 13.88 -6.79
CA ASP A 92 5.98 14.41 -7.99
C ASP A 92 6.07 13.39 -9.14
N MET A 93 6.41 12.12 -8.83
CA MET A 93 6.44 11.05 -9.85
C MET A 93 5.05 10.75 -10.39
N ASN A 94 4.02 10.81 -9.56
CA ASN A 94 2.63 10.63 -10.01
C ASN A 94 2.16 11.81 -10.86
N GLN A 95 2.58 13.04 -10.54
CA GLN A 95 2.34 14.22 -11.40
C GLN A 95 3.00 14.06 -12.77
N ALA A 96 4.24 13.59 -12.81
CA ALA A 96 4.95 13.32 -14.06
C ALA A 96 4.24 12.21 -14.87
N LEU A 97 3.73 11.18 -14.19
CA LEU A 97 2.97 10.10 -14.83
C LEU A 97 1.62 10.59 -15.37
N LEU A 98 0.96 11.52 -14.67
CA LEU A 98 -0.29 12.14 -15.13
C LEU A 98 -0.06 12.96 -16.42
N ARG A 99 1.02 13.75 -16.48
CA ARG A 99 1.41 14.45 -17.72
C ARG A 99 1.73 13.49 -18.86
N LEU A 100 2.39 12.37 -18.56
CA LEU A 100 2.61 11.31 -19.55
C LEU A 100 1.27 10.71 -20.04
N ALA A 101 0.32 10.42 -19.13
CA ALA A 101 -0.99 9.87 -19.46
C ALA A 101 -1.72 10.75 -20.48
N THR A 102 -1.77 12.07 -20.25
CA THR A 102 -2.35 13.03 -21.19
C THR A 102 -1.63 13.01 -22.54
N ARG A 103 -0.30 12.97 -22.55
CA ARG A 103 0.52 12.91 -23.77
C ARG A 103 0.28 11.62 -24.59
N LEU A 104 0.00 10.50 -23.93
CA LEU A 104 -0.29 9.22 -24.57
C LEU A 104 -1.76 9.07 -25.00
N GLY A 105 -2.61 10.08 -24.75
CA GLY A 105 -4.02 10.05 -25.08
C GLY A 105 -4.85 9.13 -24.18
N ALA A 106 -4.39 8.87 -22.96
CA ALA A 106 -5.15 8.05 -22.01
C ALA A 106 -6.46 8.75 -21.63
N ARG A 107 -7.55 7.99 -21.62
CA ARG A 107 -8.88 8.47 -21.21
C ARG A 107 -9.09 8.35 -19.70
N HIS A 108 -8.38 7.44 -19.04
CA HIS A 108 -8.57 7.14 -17.62
C HIS A 108 -7.23 6.99 -16.87
N PHE A 109 -7.17 7.57 -15.67
CA PHE A 109 -6.05 7.40 -14.74
C PHE A 109 -6.52 6.75 -13.45
N GLN A 110 -6.04 5.55 -13.13
CA GLN A 110 -6.35 4.87 -11.88
C GLN A 110 -5.18 4.97 -10.91
N LEU A 111 -5.45 5.51 -9.73
CA LEU A 111 -4.46 5.67 -8.65
C LEU A 111 -4.70 4.67 -7.52
N LEU A 112 -3.67 3.89 -7.18
CA LEU A 112 -3.62 3.16 -5.92
C LEU A 112 -3.13 4.09 -4.80
N SER A 113 -4.04 4.58 -4.00
CA SER A 113 -3.79 5.39 -2.81
C SER A 113 -3.83 4.54 -1.53
N ALA A 114 -4.31 5.05 -0.42
CA ALA A 114 -4.47 4.34 0.85
C ALA A 114 -5.62 4.93 1.68
N LEU A 115 -6.31 4.10 2.47
CA LEU A 115 -7.42 4.57 3.29
C LEU A 115 -7.01 5.62 4.33
N CYS A 116 -5.78 5.53 4.86
CA CYS A 116 -5.26 6.50 5.84
C CYS A 116 -5.15 7.94 5.33
N VAL A 117 -5.30 8.16 4.01
CA VAL A 117 -5.33 9.50 3.39
C VAL A 117 -6.63 10.25 3.71
N GLN A 118 -7.69 9.59 4.17
CA GLN A 118 -8.93 10.27 4.59
C GLN A 118 -8.71 11.31 5.72
N ARG A 119 -7.63 11.17 6.52
CA ARG A 119 -7.19 12.13 7.56
C ARG A 119 -5.66 12.29 7.49
N PRO A 120 -5.12 13.12 6.60
CA PRO A 120 -3.68 13.18 6.33
C PRO A 120 -2.93 13.95 7.41
N VAL A 121 -2.26 13.25 8.32
CA VAL A 121 -1.43 13.81 9.40
C VAL A 121 0.07 13.56 9.22
N LEU A 122 0.44 12.53 8.45
CA LEU A 122 1.82 12.14 8.15
C LEU A 122 2.29 12.70 6.80
N ALA A 123 3.59 12.80 6.60
CA ALA A 123 4.14 13.37 5.37
C ALA A 123 3.68 12.60 4.11
N PHE A 124 3.73 11.26 4.12
CA PHE A 124 3.31 10.47 2.98
C PHE A 124 1.80 10.55 2.70
N GLN A 125 0.98 10.70 3.74
CA GLN A 125 -0.46 10.88 3.58
C GLN A 125 -0.78 12.23 2.93
N ARG A 126 -0.06 13.29 3.33
CA ARG A 126 -0.20 14.63 2.73
C ARG A 126 0.25 14.64 1.27
N ALA A 127 1.37 13.98 0.95
CA ALA A 127 1.86 13.88 -0.42
C ALA A 127 0.86 13.13 -1.32
N LYS A 128 0.33 11.99 -0.86
CA LYS A 128 -0.74 11.26 -1.57
C LYS A 128 -1.99 12.09 -1.74
N HIS A 129 -2.44 12.75 -0.67
CA HIS A 129 -3.65 13.59 -0.71
C HIS A 129 -3.50 14.76 -1.68
N ALA A 130 -2.34 15.42 -1.69
CA ALA A 130 -2.05 16.50 -2.65
C ALA A 130 -2.11 16.00 -4.11
N PHE A 131 -1.59 14.79 -4.38
CA PHE A 131 -1.73 14.21 -5.71
C PHE A 131 -3.16 13.78 -6.02
N GLU A 132 -3.90 13.22 -5.07
CA GLU A 132 -5.33 12.91 -5.27
C GLU A 132 -6.14 14.14 -5.68
N GLN A 133 -5.88 15.30 -5.04
CA GLN A 133 -6.52 16.56 -5.39
C GLN A 133 -6.12 17.01 -6.81
N ALA A 134 -4.83 17.00 -7.12
CA ALA A 134 -4.35 17.35 -8.46
C ALA A 134 -4.90 16.42 -9.56
N LEU A 135 -5.12 15.14 -9.26
CA LEU A 135 -5.74 14.20 -10.17
C LEU A 135 -7.25 14.47 -10.34
N ALA A 136 -7.94 14.83 -9.26
CA ALA A 136 -9.37 15.17 -9.31
C ALA A 136 -9.63 16.46 -10.09
N ASP A 137 -8.67 17.41 -10.06
CA ASP A 137 -8.76 18.69 -10.80
C ASP A 137 -8.31 18.55 -12.27
N ALA A 138 -7.74 17.40 -12.66
CA ALA A 138 -7.28 17.18 -14.02
C ALA A 138 -8.44 16.88 -14.99
N SER A 139 -8.23 17.17 -16.27
CA SER A 139 -9.23 16.94 -17.35
C SER A 139 -9.25 15.50 -17.87
N ILE A 140 -8.79 14.53 -17.07
CA ILE A 140 -8.80 13.10 -17.39
C ILE A 140 -9.73 12.35 -16.44
N ASP A 141 -10.51 11.42 -16.94
CA ASP A 141 -11.29 10.55 -16.06
C ASP A 141 -10.39 9.79 -15.10
N HIS A 142 -10.79 9.63 -13.86
CA HIS A 142 -9.93 9.01 -12.86
C HIS A 142 -10.68 8.10 -11.89
N SER A 143 -9.94 7.22 -11.22
CA SER A 143 -10.42 6.45 -10.06
C SER A 143 -9.33 6.42 -9.01
N ILE A 144 -9.65 6.83 -7.79
CA ILE A 144 -8.74 6.82 -6.65
C ILE A 144 -9.13 5.65 -5.75
N ILE A 145 -8.27 4.63 -5.68
CA ILE A 145 -8.51 3.45 -4.87
C ILE A 145 -7.83 3.61 -3.51
N ARG A 146 -8.60 3.59 -2.44
CA ARG A 146 -8.12 3.67 -1.05
C ARG A 146 -8.32 2.34 -0.32
N PRO A 147 -7.42 1.36 -0.49
CA PRO A 147 -7.50 0.11 0.24
C PRO A 147 -7.19 0.30 1.72
N THR A 148 -7.69 -0.60 2.53
CA THR A 148 -7.35 -0.77 3.94
C THR A 148 -5.96 -1.41 4.09
N ALA A 149 -5.68 -2.10 5.21
CA ALA A 149 -4.38 -2.75 5.44
C ALA A 149 -4.21 -3.97 4.53
N PHE A 150 -3.02 -4.12 3.95
CA PHE A 150 -2.66 -5.32 3.19
C PHE A 150 -2.30 -6.47 4.11
N PHE A 151 -2.61 -7.71 3.73
CA PHE A 151 -2.25 -8.91 4.49
C PHE A 151 -0.75 -8.95 4.83
N LYS A 152 0.09 -8.64 3.85
CA LYS A 152 1.55 -8.61 4.05
C LYS A 152 1.97 -7.64 5.16
N SER A 153 1.35 -6.48 5.26
CA SER A 153 1.67 -5.49 6.31
C SER A 153 1.35 -6.00 7.72
N LEU A 154 0.51 -7.02 7.83
CA LEU A 154 0.11 -7.63 9.10
C LEU A 154 0.96 -8.87 9.46
N ALA A 155 1.89 -9.29 8.60
CA ALA A 155 2.72 -10.48 8.79
C ALA A 155 3.95 -10.24 9.69
N GLY A 156 4.27 -9.00 10.04
CA GLY A 156 5.54 -8.60 10.69
C GLY A 156 5.86 -9.28 12.02
N GLN A 157 4.91 -9.95 12.67
CA GLN A 157 5.15 -10.63 13.94
C GLN A 157 5.14 -12.17 13.84
N ILE A 158 4.95 -12.75 12.65
CA ILE A 158 4.95 -14.22 12.45
C ILE A 158 6.25 -14.83 12.97
N GLU A 159 7.41 -14.29 12.56
CA GLU A 159 8.72 -14.79 12.98
C GLU A 159 8.95 -14.67 14.48
N ARG A 160 8.39 -13.65 15.13
CA ARG A 160 8.46 -13.53 16.60
C ARG A 160 7.82 -14.73 17.28
N ILE A 161 6.65 -15.15 16.82
CA ILE A 161 5.90 -16.28 17.39
C ILE A 161 6.59 -17.60 17.06
N ARG A 162 7.13 -17.75 15.84
CA ARG A 162 7.98 -18.91 15.49
C ARG A 162 9.14 -19.10 16.47
N HIS A 163 9.80 -17.99 16.82
CA HIS A 163 10.89 -17.96 17.80
C HIS A 163 10.41 -17.92 19.27
N ASN A 164 9.17 -18.33 19.53
CA ASN A 164 8.60 -18.44 20.87
C ASN A 164 8.58 -17.12 21.66
N LYS A 165 8.52 -15.97 21.00
CA LYS A 165 8.42 -14.62 21.61
C LYS A 165 6.96 -14.18 21.70
N PRO A 166 6.60 -13.33 22.70
CA PRO A 166 5.25 -12.80 22.81
C PRO A 166 4.91 -11.88 21.65
N PHE A 167 3.63 -11.83 21.27
CA PHE A 167 3.11 -10.82 20.32
C PHE A 167 3.12 -9.44 20.97
N LEU A 168 3.58 -8.42 20.24
CA LEU A 168 3.66 -7.05 20.76
C LEU A 168 2.34 -6.31 20.47
N LEU A 169 1.74 -5.81 21.52
CA LEU A 169 0.59 -4.90 21.47
C LEU A 169 1.03 -3.51 21.91
N PHE A 170 0.57 -2.49 21.19
CA PHE A 170 0.81 -1.11 21.53
C PHE A 170 -0.44 -0.53 22.22
N GLY A 171 -0.24 0.09 23.39
CA GLY A 171 -1.33 0.61 24.21
C GLY A 171 -2.00 -0.45 25.10
N GLN A 172 -3.15 -0.09 25.70
CA GLN A 172 -3.84 -0.91 26.69
C GLN A 172 -5.00 -1.75 26.13
N GLY A 173 -5.58 -1.37 25.02
CA GLY A 173 -6.73 -2.06 24.42
C GLY A 173 -6.33 -3.20 23.47
N PRO A 174 -7.30 -3.71 22.70
CA PRO A 174 -7.08 -4.71 21.65
C PRO A 174 -6.30 -4.13 20.45
N GLY A 175 -6.13 -2.81 20.39
CA GLY A 175 -5.54 -2.04 19.31
C GLY A 175 -6.55 -1.67 18.22
N PRO A 176 -6.12 -0.83 17.24
CA PRO A 176 -7.00 -0.34 16.19
C PRO A 176 -7.35 -1.44 15.18
N ALA A 177 -8.65 -1.53 14.86
CA ALA A 177 -9.15 -2.52 13.93
C ALA A 177 -8.90 -2.13 12.46
N CYS A 178 -8.81 -3.13 11.58
CA CYS A 178 -8.81 -2.98 10.13
C CYS A 178 -9.59 -4.12 9.48
N VAL A 179 -10.07 -3.91 8.24
CA VAL A 179 -10.63 -4.94 7.36
C VAL A 179 -9.57 -5.27 6.31
N PRO A 180 -8.63 -6.20 6.59
CA PRO A 180 -7.47 -6.40 5.73
C PRO A 180 -7.85 -7.02 4.38
N ILE A 181 -7.06 -6.72 3.33
CA ILE A 181 -7.29 -7.19 1.96
C ILE A 181 -6.05 -7.89 1.41
N SER A 182 -6.25 -8.94 0.60
CA SER A 182 -5.17 -9.59 -0.13
C SER A 182 -4.73 -8.77 -1.35
N GLU A 183 -3.51 -9.03 -1.82
CA GLU A 183 -2.98 -8.48 -3.05
C GLU A 183 -3.77 -8.91 -4.29
N THR A 184 -4.25 -10.15 -4.28
CA THR A 184 -5.02 -10.75 -5.38
C THR A 184 -6.41 -10.12 -5.48
N ASP A 185 -7.13 -10.03 -4.35
CA ASP A 185 -8.45 -9.43 -4.30
C ASP A 185 -8.41 -7.93 -4.67
N LEU A 186 -7.38 -7.22 -4.19
CA LEU A 186 -7.21 -5.82 -4.55
C LEU A 186 -6.91 -5.64 -6.04
N ALA A 187 -6.07 -6.49 -6.63
CA ALA A 187 -5.80 -6.46 -8.07
C ALA A 187 -7.08 -6.72 -8.88
N GLY A 188 -7.89 -7.71 -8.46
CA GLY A 188 -9.20 -7.98 -9.04
C GLY A 188 -10.13 -6.78 -8.97
N PHE A 189 -10.26 -6.16 -7.79
CA PHE A 189 -11.06 -4.95 -7.59
C PHE A 189 -10.60 -3.79 -8.47
N MET A 190 -9.29 -3.57 -8.58
CA MET A 190 -8.72 -2.51 -9.43
C MET A 190 -9.04 -2.77 -10.92
N ALA A 191 -8.96 -4.02 -11.36
CA ALA A 191 -9.31 -4.37 -12.74
C ALA A 191 -10.83 -4.24 -13.01
N ASP A 192 -11.69 -4.53 -12.03
CA ASP A 192 -13.13 -4.28 -12.13
C ASP A 192 -13.46 -2.79 -12.24
N VAL A 193 -12.79 -1.94 -11.45
CA VAL A 193 -12.97 -0.48 -11.51
C VAL A 193 -12.50 0.07 -12.85
N LEU A 194 -11.39 -0.43 -13.39
CA LEU A 194 -10.87 -0.01 -14.70
C LEU A 194 -11.88 -0.31 -15.82
N ALA A 195 -12.61 -1.41 -15.73
CA ALA A 195 -13.57 -1.86 -16.74
C ALA A 195 -14.98 -1.26 -16.61
N ASP A 196 -15.28 -0.57 -15.50
CA ASP A 196 -16.62 -0.03 -15.19
C ASP A 196 -16.57 1.50 -15.06
N ASP A 197 -16.95 2.21 -16.12
CA ASP A 197 -16.94 3.69 -16.18
C ASP A 197 -17.87 4.35 -15.15
N ARG A 198 -18.89 3.65 -14.64
CA ARG A 198 -19.74 4.13 -13.54
C ARG A 198 -18.98 4.32 -12.23
N ARG A 199 -17.78 3.73 -12.12
CA ARG A 199 -16.85 3.87 -10.99
C ARG A 199 -15.77 4.93 -11.22
N TRP A 200 -15.77 5.57 -12.38
CA TRP A 200 -14.82 6.63 -12.70
C TRP A 200 -15.23 7.95 -12.03
N ASN A 201 -14.29 8.84 -11.89
CA ASN A 201 -14.40 10.13 -11.20
C ASN A 201 -14.83 9.98 -9.72
N ARG A 202 -14.34 8.91 -9.08
CA ARG A 202 -14.66 8.57 -7.69
C ARG A 202 -13.44 8.17 -6.89
N THR A 203 -13.51 8.45 -5.59
CA THR A 203 -12.64 7.85 -4.58
C THR A 203 -13.34 6.64 -3.98
N LEU A 204 -12.72 5.46 -4.11
CA LEU A 204 -13.29 4.17 -3.77
C LEU A 204 -12.47 3.53 -2.65
N ALA A 205 -13.03 3.42 -1.47
CA ALA A 205 -12.45 2.64 -0.39
C ALA A 205 -12.78 1.15 -0.55
N THR A 206 -11.87 0.27 -0.12
CA THR A 206 -12.12 -1.19 -0.13
C THR A 206 -11.28 -1.91 0.91
N GLY A 207 -11.88 -2.94 1.51
CA GLY A 207 -11.24 -3.96 2.35
C GLY A 207 -11.54 -5.35 1.82
N GLY A 208 -10.98 -6.38 2.46
CA GLY A 208 -11.21 -7.77 2.12
C GLY A 208 -12.58 -8.30 2.63
N PRO A 209 -12.92 -9.57 2.37
CA PRO A 209 -14.22 -10.15 2.66
C PRO A 209 -14.44 -10.46 4.15
N GLY A 210 -13.36 -10.59 4.92
CA GLY A 210 -13.41 -10.98 6.32
C GLY A 210 -13.93 -9.91 7.29
N PRO A 211 -14.09 -10.24 8.57
CA PRO A 211 -14.42 -9.27 9.61
C PRO A 211 -13.30 -8.25 9.82
N ALA A 212 -13.62 -7.15 10.48
CA ALA A 212 -12.59 -6.27 11.02
C ALA A 212 -11.80 -7.01 12.11
N VAL A 213 -10.47 -6.90 12.08
CA VAL A 213 -9.57 -7.57 13.02
C VAL A 213 -8.68 -6.57 13.73
N THR A 214 -8.51 -6.77 15.04
CA THR A 214 -7.61 -6.01 15.90
C THR A 214 -6.22 -6.65 15.97
N PRO A 215 -5.19 -5.94 16.42
CA PRO A 215 -3.89 -6.53 16.72
C PRO A 215 -3.96 -7.71 17.71
N HIS A 216 -4.86 -7.65 18.70
CA HIS A 216 -5.06 -8.74 19.67
C HIS A 216 -5.53 -10.03 18.96
N GLU A 217 -6.61 -9.94 18.18
CA GLU A 217 -7.17 -11.08 17.43
C GLU A 217 -6.17 -11.65 16.43
N ARG A 218 -5.35 -10.81 15.80
CA ARG A 218 -4.25 -11.28 14.93
C ARG A 218 -3.21 -12.10 15.70
N GLY A 219 -2.88 -11.67 16.92
CA GLY A 219 -2.00 -12.43 17.81
C GLY A 219 -2.60 -13.80 18.17
N GLU A 220 -3.89 -13.84 18.52
CA GLU A 220 -4.61 -15.08 18.81
C GLU A 220 -4.59 -16.04 17.62
N MET A 221 -4.90 -15.57 16.41
CA MET A 221 -4.82 -16.35 15.17
C MET A 221 -3.43 -16.99 14.97
N LEU A 222 -2.36 -16.22 15.18
CA LEU A 222 -0.99 -16.71 15.01
C LEU A 222 -0.58 -17.70 16.09
N PHE A 223 -0.99 -17.52 17.34
CA PHE A 223 -0.75 -18.48 18.41
C PHE A 223 -1.53 -19.79 18.22
N ALA A 224 -2.78 -19.69 17.72
CA ALA A 224 -3.56 -20.88 17.35
C ALA A 224 -2.86 -21.69 16.25
N LEU A 225 -2.33 -21.03 15.19
CA LEU A 225 -1.52 -21.69 14.16
C LEU A 225 -0.23 -22.32 14.71
N ALA A 226 0.35 -21.71 15.73
CA ALA A 226 1.55 -22.25 16.39
C ALA A 226 1.25 -23.42 17.36
N GLY A 227 -0.01 -23.71 17.66
CA GLY A 227 -0.42 -24.69 18.66
C GLY A 227 0.04 -24.30 20.09
N LYS A 228 0.09 -23.00 20.39
CA LYS A 228 0.62 -22.47 21.65
C LYS A 228 -0.37 -21.55 22.35
N PRO A 229 -0.34 -21.45 23.68
CA PRO A 229 -1.14 -20.47 24.40
C PRO A 229 -0.72 -19.05 24.02
N SER A 230 -1.69 -18.16 23.89
CA SER A 230 -1.46 -16.77 23.50
C SER A 230 -0.68 -16.00 24.56
N ARG A 231 0.40 -15.34 24.15
CA ARG A 231 1.26 -14.52 25.01
C ARG A 231 1.46 -13.15 24.39
N PHE A 232 1.07 -12.13 25.12
CA PHE A 232 1.16 -10.74 24.69
C PHE A 232 2.12 -9.94 25.58
N ARG A 233 2.88 -9.03 24.95
CA ARG A 233 3.66 -8.03 25.66
C ARG A 233 3.18 -6.66 25.23
N ARG A 234 2.68 -5.88 26.19
CA ARG A 234 2.19 -4.52 25.94
C ARG A 234 3.33 -3.50 25.98
N ILE A 235 3.33 -2.59 25.02
CA ILE A 235 4.26 -1.47 24.91
C ILE A 235 3.45 -0.20 25.11
N PRO A 236 3.76 0.62 26.15
CA PRO A 236 3.08 1.88 26.37
C PRO A 236 3.23 2.84 25.20
N LEU A 237 2.14 3.45 24.75
CA LEU A 237 2.16 4.47 23.68
C LEU A 237 2.98 5.70 24.08
N SER A 238 3.04 6.02 25.38
CA SER A 238 3.90 7.09 25.91
C SER A 238 5.37 6.90 25.56
N LEU A 239 5.86 5.65 25.59
CA LEU A 239 7.24 5.32 25.20
C LEU A 239 7.49 5.64 23.72
N VAL A 240 6.58 5.22 22.83
CA VAL A 240 6.70 5.50 21.38
C VAL A 240 6.68 7.01 21.13
N ARG A 241 5.80 7.73 21.82
CA ARG A 241 5.69 9.19 21.72
C ARG A 241 6.93 9.90 22.23
N SER A 242 7.46 9.49 23.40
CA SER A 242 8.67 10.10 23.98
C SER A 242 9.89 9.93 23.09
N VAL A 243 10.09 8.73 22.51
CA VAL A 243 11.15 8.48 21.52
C VAL A 243 10.98 9.39 20.30
N GLY A 244 9.76 9.50 19.77
CA GLY A 244 9.44 10.37 18.64
C GLY A 244 9.72 11.84 18.95
N CYS A 245 9.35 12.35 20.12
CA CYS A 245 9.62 13.73 20.56
C CYS A 245 11.11 14.00 20.70
N GLY A 246 11.88 13.09 21.31
CA GLY A 246 13.33 13.20 21.44
C GLY A 246 14.04 13.27 20.07
N LEU A 247 13.64 12.39 19.16
CA LEU A 247 14.15 12.38 17.78
C LEU A 247 13.76 13.65 17.02
N ALA A 248 12.56 14.18 17.23
CA ALA A 248 12.12 15.44 16.60
C ALA A 248 12.95 16.63 17.07
N GLY A 249 13.33 16.69 18.35
CA GLY A 249 14.25 17.70 18.88
C GLY A 249 15.62 17.65 18.21
N ALA A 250 16.21 16.45 18.13
CA ALA A 250 17.49 16.22 17.44
C ALA A 250 17.38 16.39 15.92
N GLY A 251 16.19 16.25 15.35
CA GLY A 251 15.91 16.40 13.91
C GLY A 251 16.15 17.83 13.38
N ARG A 252 16.23 18.84 14.26
CA ARG A 252 16.57 20.21 13.87
C ARG A 252 18.01 20.33 13.36
N VAL A 253 18.89 19.42 13.76
CA VAL A 253 20.33 19.44 13.40
C VAL A 253 20.76 18.17 12.64
N SER A 254 19.92 17.15 12.57
CA SER A 254 20.24 15.87 11.92
C SER A 254 19.09 15.33 11.09
N ARG A 255 19.28 15.17 9.77
CA ARG A 255 18.32 14.56 8.86
C ARG A 255 17.95 13.13 9.29
N ARG A 256 18.92 12.35 9.80
CA ARG A 256 18.66 10.97 10.29
C ARG A 256 17.72 10.96 11.50
N ALA A 257 17.88 11.94 12.40
CA ALA A 257 16.98 12.08 13.54
C ALA A 257 15.57 12.53 13.09
N ALA A 258 15.47 13.43 12.13
CA ALA A 258 14.20 13.85 11.53
C ALA A 258 13.46 12.67 10.87
N ASP A 259 14.16 11.86 10.09
CA ASP A 259 13.60 10.63 9.48
C ASP A 259 13.14 9.62 10.56
N GLY A 260 13.94 9.47 11.63
CA GLY A 260 13.58 8.62 12.78
C GLY A 260 12.34 9.14 13.53
N ALA A 261 12.18 10.45 13.65
CA ALA A 261 11.00 11.07 14.26
C ALA A 261 9.74 10.79 13.43
N GLU A 262 9.81 10.93 12.10
CA GLU A 262 8.67 10.63 11.24
C GLU A 262 8.33 9.13 11.30
N PHE A 263 9.32 8.25 11.32
CA PHE A 263 9.10 6.83 11.50
C PHE A 263 8.39 6.49 12.82
N ALA A 264 8.77 7.14 13.94
CA ALA A 264 8.08 6.99 15.22
C ALA A 264 6.62 7.51 15.14
N ARG A 265 6.36 8.60 14.39
CA ARG A 265 5.01 9.12 14.16
C ARG A 265 4.17 8.13 13.33
N ILE A 266 4.75 7.52 12.31
CA ILE A 266 4.10 6.48 11.50
C ILE A 266 3.74 5.28 12.40
N ALA A 267 4.68 4.80 13.21
CA ALA A 267 4.44 3.70 14.15
C ALA A 267 3.33 4.03 15.16
N TYR A 268 3.33 5.25 15.70
CA TYR A 268 2.28 5.73 16.60
C TYR A 268 0.92 5.78 15.90
N PHE A 269 0.86 6.32 14.69
CA PHE A 269 -0.37 6.38 13.89
C PHE A 269 -0.99 4.99 13.70
N TYR A 270 -0.22 4.02 13.21
CA TYR A 270 -0.73 2.66 13.01
C TYR A 270 -1.02 1.89 14.31
N ALA A 271 -0.48 2.36 15.43
CA ALA A 271 -0.79 1.81 16.76
C ALA A 271 -2.08 2.37 17.36
N THR A 272 -2.59 3.51 16.86
CA THR A 272 -3.73 4.22 17.43
C THR A 272 -4.91 4.40 16.49
N GLU A 273 -4.66 4.51 15.19
CA GLU A 273 -5.70 4.83 14.21
C GLU A 273 -6.23 3.58 13.50
N PRO A 274 -7.55 3.34 13.55
CA PRO A 274 -8.15 2.23 12.81
C PRO A 274 -8.14 2.49 11.30
N MET A 275 -7.89 1.42 10.54
CA MET A 275 -7.94 1.43 9.08
C MET A 275 -9.34 1.03 8.62
N LEU A 276 -10.31 1.87 8.95
CA LEU A 276 -11.73 1.73 8.65
C LEU A 276 -12.25 3.02 8.02
N VAL A 277 -13.25 2.90 7.16
CA VAL A 277 -13.94 4.06 6.58
C VAL A 277 -14.71 4.79 7.69
N ALA A 278 -14.68 6.12 7.67
CA ALA A 278 -15.51 6.92 8.57
C ALA A 278 -16.99 6.77 8.17
N ASP A 279 -17.83 6.43 9.12
CA ASP A 279 -19.27 6.38 8.94
C ASP A 279 -19.79 7.79 8.58
N PRO A 280 -20.57 7.95 7.51
CA PRO A 280 -21.03 9.27 7.06
C PRO A 280 -21.89 10.03 8.07
N LYS A 281 -22.55 9.32 8.99
CA LYS A 281 -23.45 9.92 9.98
C LYS A 281 -22.71 10.34 11.24
N SER A 282 -21.84 9.49 11.75
CA SER A 282 -21.14 9.70 13.02
C SER A 282 -19.74 10.30 12.87
N GLY A 283 -19.14 10.22 11.66
CA GLY A 283 -17.75 10.57 11.40
C GLY A 283 -16.74 9.63 12.06
N GLN A 284 -17.20 8.56 12.74
CA GLN A 284 -16.33 7.61 13.42
C GLN A 284 -15.94 6.43 12.51
N PRO A 285 -14.75 5.84 12.71
CA PRO A 285 -14.34 4.65 11.99
C PRO A 285 -15.33 3.50 12.19
N SER A 286 -15.82 2.90 11.10
CA SER A 286 -16.86 1.88 11.12
C SER A 286 -16.50 0.68 10.23
N ALA A 287 -16.49 -0.51 10.81
CA ALA A 287 -16.31 -1.75 10.07
C ALA A 287 -17.52 -2.04 9.16
N ALA A 288 -18.73 -1.61 9.55
CA ALA A 288 -19.95 -1.76 8.76
C ALA A 288 -19.96 -0.83 7.55
N ALA A 289 -19.42 0.39 7.68
CA ALA A 289 -19.31 1.37 6.59
C ALA A 289 -18.14 1.07 5.64
N THR A 290 -17.21 0.18 6.02
CA THR A 290 -16.06 -0.17 5.18
C THR A 290 -16.47 -1.17 4.10
N PRO A 291 -16.42 -0.78 2.79
CA PRO A 291 -16.76 -1.67 1.69
C PRO A 291 -15.83 -2.87 1.63
N ARG A 292 -16.35 -4.00 1.17
CA ARG A 292 -15.64 -5.27 1.13
C ARG A 292 -15.65 -5.86 -0.27
N CYS A 293 -14.54 -6.52 -0.63
CA CYS A 293 -14.46 -7.26 -1.88
C CYS A 293 -13.56 -8.49 -1.73
N GLY A 294 -13.61 -9.38 -2.73
CA GLY A 294 -12.74 -10.53 -2.82
C GLY A 294 -13.20 -11.75 -2.05
N ARG A 295 -12.28 -12.71 -1.84
CA ARG A 295 -12.53 -14.02 -1.24
C ARG A 295 -11.46 -14.45 -0.25
N ASP A 296 -10.23 -13.89 -0.37
CA ASP A 296 -9.09 -14.31 0.43
C ASP A 296 -9.23 -13.87 1.88
N THR A 297 -8.99 -14.77 2.82
CA THR A 297 -9.04 -14.46 4.25
C THR A 297 -7.64 -14.28 4.85
N LEU A 298 -7.53 -13.43 5.89
CA LEU A 298 -6.29 -13.26 6.62
C LEU A 298 -5.81 -14.57 7.28
N ALA A 299 -6.75 -15.40 7.73
CA ALA A 299 -6.44 -16.69 8.35
C ALA A 299 -5.75 -17.63 7.35
N GLU A 300 -6.24 -17.75 6.12
CA GLU A 300 -5.61 -18.54 5.05
C GLU A 300 -4.25 -17.99 4.66
N PHE A 301 -4.11 -16.66 4.57
CA PHE A 301 -2.82 -16.01 4.34
C PHE A 301 -1.82 -16.35 5.46
N TYR A 302 -2.21 -16.26 6.73
CA TYR A 302 -1.38 -16.61 7.85
C TYR A 302 -0.99 -18.11 7.82
N ALA A 303 -1.93 -19.01 7.55
CA ALA A 303 -1.67 -20.44 7.44
C ALA A 303 -0.69 -20.77 6.31
N ARG A 304 -0.82 -20.11 5.15
CA ARG A 304 0.10 -20.25 4.02
C ARG A 304 1.49 -19.72 4.36
N THR A 305 1.55 -18.51 4.92
CA THR A 305 2.82 -17.87 5.30
C THR A 305 3.52 -18.60 6.44
N TRP A 306 2.76 -19.17 7.37
CA TRP A 306 3.31 -20.01 8.44
C TRP A 306 4.04 -21.23 7.89
N ARG A 307 3.51 -21.87 6.85
CA ARG A 307 4.11 -23.08 6.24
C ARG A 307 5.26 -22.76 5.29
N LYS A 308 5.09 -21.76 4.42
CA LYS A 308 6.02 -21.48 3.30
C LYS A 308 6.94 -20.29 3.50
N GLY A 309 6.71 -19.44 4.52
CA GLY A 309 7.37 -18.15 4.66
C GLY A 309 6.71 -17.09 3.77
N LEU A 310 7.37 -15.95 3.63
CA LEU A 310 6.92 -14.81 2.80
C LEU A 310 7.41 -14.90 1.34
N ASP A 311 7.81 -16.08 0.86
CA ASP A 311 8.25 -16.34 -0.53
C ASP A 311 9.25 -15.29 -1.06
N GLY A 312 10.27 -14.95 -0.25
CA GLY A 312 11.30 -13.97 -0.61
C GLY A 312 10.82 -12.50 -0.65
N GLN A 313 9.59 -12.23 -0.30
CA GLN A 313 9.07 -10.87 -0.22
C GLN A 313 9.55 -10.16 1.05
N ARG A 314 10.26 -9.05 0.90
CA ARG A 314 10.64 -8.21 2.05
C ARG A 314 9.39 -7.58 2.66
N LEU A 315 9.31 -7.55 4.00
CA LEU A 315 8.18 -6.94 4.74
C LEU A 315 8.05 -5.42 4.52
N GLY A 316 9.07 -4.76 3.96
CA GLY A 316 9.07 -3.30 3.77
C GLY A 316 8.89 -2.59 5.12
N ASP A 317 7.94 -1.65 5.21
CA ASP A 317 7.66 -0.90 6.43
C ASP A 317 7.14 -1.77 7.60
N ALA A 318 6.65 -2.98 7.32
CA ALA A 318 6.29 -3.98 8.33
C ALA A 318 7.52 -4.65 8.99
N ALA A 319 8.73 -4.39 8.48
CA ALA A 319 10.02 -4.88 9.04
C ALA A 319 10.42 -4.24 10.39
N LEU A 320 9.53 -3.44 11.01
CA LEU A 320 9.68 -2.89 12.37
C LEU A 320 10.13 -3.95 13.40
N PHE A 321 9.94 -5.22 13.08
CA PHE A 321 10.20 -6.35 13.96
C PHE A 321 11.29 -7.31 13.44
N GLU A 322 11.85 -7.06 12.26
CA GLU A 322 13.02 -7.81 11.77
C GLU A 322 14.30 -7.21 12.35
N ARG A 323 15.11 -8.04 13.03
CA ARG A 323 16.50 -7.67 13.28
C ARG A 323 17.21 -7.56 11.93
N ARG A 324 17.82 -6.41 11.64
CA ARG A 324 18.88 -6.35 10.65
C ARG A 324 19.99 -7.28 11.14
N SER A 325 20.14 -8.42 10.48
CA SER A 325 21.31 -9.29 10.59
C SER A 325 22.49 -8.60 9.93
#